data_291dfed9024e4f88923920983a2bde6b
#
_entry.id   291dfed9024e4f88923920983a2bde6b
#
_cell.length_a   1.000
_cell.length_b   1.000
_cell.length_c   1.000
_cell.angle_alpha   90.00
_cell.angle_beta   90.00
_cell.angle_gamma   90.00
#
_symmetry.space_group_name_H-M   'P 1'
#
loop_
_entity.id
_entity.type
_entity.pdbx_description
1 polymer ?
#
loop_
_entity_poly.entity_id
_entity_poly.type
_entity_poly.pdbx_seq_one_letter_code
_entity_poly.pdbx_strand_id
1 'polypeptide(L)'
;HPIVLACLVVAPLSLAAFTIIEHRTSSPLLPPEFLRRPNFTYPILSQAVMQAGYMGAMVMAPFLLARLWGFRPTIIGLLMLPRPLTFALAARLGGHHDPLRGAKKVAVTGMLVFAGAMVIAGIGAQQHWLFVFISGAALAGAGSGYIRAAVTNAVTTAVGDQDLGIAGGTINMVQQVGAALGITVLTALMGDHVDGTWFLFLHLGAAAVAIVAALLATRIVDQPTPV
;
A
#
# COMPACT_ATOMS: atom_id res chain seq x y z
N HIS A 1 -24.32 -7.28 13.23
CA HIS A 1 -24.26 -6.28 14.31
C HIS A 1 -24.84 -4.96 13.79
N PRO A 2 -25.72 -4.25 14.55
CA PRO A 2 -26.40 -3.04 14.05
C PRO A 2 -25.44 -1.94 13.60
N ILE A 3 -24.25 -1.85 14.21
CA ILE A 3 -23.22 -0.90 13.82
C ILE A 3 -22.70 -1.18 12.39
N VAL A 4 -22.55 -2.44 12.01
CA VAL A 4 -22.09 -2.81 10.65
C VAL A 4 -23.14 -2.40 9.61
N LEU A 5 -24.42 -2.66 9.90
CA LEU A 5 -25.53 -2.24 9.03
C LEU A 5 -25.59 -0.71 8.90
N ALA A 6 -25.42 0.01 10.00
CA ALA A 6 -25.35 1.47 9.98
C ALA A 6 -24.18 1.96 9.10
N CYS A 7 -22.97 1.39 9.24
CA CYS A 7 -21.82 1.74 8.41
C CYS A 7 -22.04 1.44 6.93
N LEU A 8 -22.70 0.32 6.60
CA LEU A 8 -23.04 -0.04 5.22
C LEU A 8 -24.00 0.95 4.55
N VAL A 9 -24.82 1.63 5.32
CA VAL A 9 -25.73 2.67 4.81
C VAL A 9 -25.06 4.05 4.80
N VAL A 10 -24.38 4.41 5.90
CA VAL A 10 -23.76 5.73 6.04
C VAL A 10 -22.61 5.92 5.05
N ALA A 11 -21.80 4.90 4.80
CA ALA A 11 -20.64 5.04 3.91
C ALA A 11 -21.03 5.40 2.46
N PRO A 12 -21.95 4.70 1.77
CA PRO A 12 -22.37 5.10 0.43
C PRO A 12 -23.11 6.44 0.40
N LEU A 13 -23.91 6.75 1.43
CA LEU A 13 -24.59 8.05 1.53
C LEU A 13 -23.58 9.20 1.67
N SER A 14 -22.55 9.03 2.50
CA SER A 14 -21.47 10.01 2.67
C SER A 14 -20.68 10.19 1.39
N LEU A 15 -20.40 9.11 0.66
CA LEU A 15 -19.71 9.17 -0.62
C LEU A 15 -20.56 9.87 -1.69
N ALA A 16 -21.85 9.59 -1.75
CA ALA A 16 -22.77 10.27 -2.65
C ALA A 16 -22.89 11.78 -2.31
N ALA A 17 -23.02 12.11 -1.03
CA ALA A 17 -23.05 13.51 -0.57
C ALA A 17 -21.75 14.22 -0.91
N PHE A 18 -20.59 13.61 -0.67
CA PHE A 18 -19.28 14.13 -1.04
C PHE A 18 -19.22 14.41 -2.56
N THR A 19 -19.60 13.46 -3.39
CA THR A 19 -19.57 13.59 -4.85
C THR A 19 -20.46 14.74 -5.32
N ILE A 20 -21.67 14.88 -4.73
CA ILE A 20 -22.62 15.96 -5.09
C ILE A 20 -22.06 17.33 -4.69
N ILE A 21 -21.49 17.44 -3.49
CA ILE A 21 -20.89 18.67 -2.99
C ILE A 21 -19.70 19.06 -3.86
N GLU A 22 -18.81 18.11 -4.14
CA GLU A 22 -17.61 18.29 -4.95
C GLU A 22 -17.93 18.82 -6.36
N HIS A 23 -18.98 18.26 -7.01
CA HIS A 23 -19.44 18.76 -8.31
C HIS A 23 -20.09 20.15 -8.28
N ARG A 24 -20.52 20.61 -7.11
CA ARG A 24 -21.19 21.95 -6.96
C ARG A 24 -20.26 23.03 -6.43
N THR A 25 -19.08 22.66 -5.96
CA THR A 25 -18.13 23.59 -5.35
C THR A 25 -17.29 24.26 -6.43
N SER A 26 -17.11 25.59 -6.31
CA SER A 26 -16.28 26.37 -7.23
C SER A 26 -14.77 26.08 -7.09
N SER A 27 -14.35 25.54 -5.95
CA SER A 27 -12.98 25.11 -5.65
C SER A 27 -13.00 23.68 -5.15
N PRO A 28 -13.11 22.69 -6.04
CA PRO A 28 -13.19 21.28 -5.65
C PRO A 28 -11.89 20.81 -5.00
N LEU A 29 -12.03 19.92 -3.99
CA LEU A 29 -10.88 19.28 -3.31
C LEU A 29 -10.06 18.39 -4.24
N LEU A 30 -10.72 17.82 -5.26
CA LEU A 30 -10.07 17.02 -6.29
C LEU A 30 -10.52 17.46 -7.68
N PRO A 31 -9.86 18.46 -8.30
CA PRO A 31 -10.22 18.91 -9.63
C PRO A 31 -10.21 17.75 -10.64
N PRO A 32 -11.29 17.55 -11.41
CA PRO A 32 -11.39 16.47 -12.40
C PRO A 32 -10.26 16.48 -13.45
N GLU A 33 -9.65 17.65 -13.64
CA GLU A 33 -8.51 17.83 -14.56
C GLU A 33 -7.28 17.05 -14.11
N PHE A 34 -7.05 16.90 -12.80
CA PHE A 34 -5.91 16.13 -12.29
C PHE A 34 -6.08 14.63 -12.56
N LEU A 35 -7.32 14.13 -12.52
CA LEU A 35 -7.62 12.73 -12.84
C LEU A 35 -7.37 12.40 -14.33
N ARG A 36 -7.28 13.40 -15.19
CA ARG A 36 -6.92 13.22 -16.61
C ARG A 36 -5.42 13.21 -16.86
N ARG A 37 -4.61 13.60 -15.88
CA ARG A 37 -3.14 13.61 -15.99
C ARG A 37 -2.57 12.24 -15.65
N PRO A 38 -1.88 11.55 -16.56
CA PRO A 38 -1.34 10.21 -16.31
C PRO A 38 -0.42 10.16 -15.08
N ASN A 39 0.45 11.18 -14.90
CA ASN A 39 1.38 11.28 -13.77
C ASN A 39 0.71 11.64 -12.43
N PHE A 40 -0.57 11.93 -12.43
CA PHE A 40 -1.37 12.05 -11.21
C PHE A 40 -2.13 10.74 -10.94
N THR A 41 -2.85 10.26 -11.93
CA THR A 41 -3.80 9.14 -11.77
C THR A 41 -3.11 7.80 -11.58
N TYR A 42 -2.12 7.44 -12.41
CA TYR A 42 -1.48 6.13 -12.30
C TYR A 42 -0.66 5.94 -11.01
N PRO A 43 0.14 6.93 -10.52
CA PRO A 43 0.79 6.82 -9.21
C PRO A 43 -0.22 6.65 -8.06
N ILE A 44 -1.32 7.42 -8.06
CA ILE A 44 -2.37 7.35 -7.04
C ILE A 44 -3.05 5.97 -7.05
N LEU A 45 -3.47 5.48 -8.22
CA LEU A 45 -4.09 4.16 -8.33
C LEU A 45 -3.12 3.04 -7.93
N SER A 46 -1.87 3.10 -8.39
CA SER A 46 -0.86 2.12 -8.00
C SER A 46 -0.62 2.12 -6.49
N GLN A 47 -0.62 3.30 -5.87
CA GLN A 47 -0.47 3.45 -4.43
C GLN A 47 -1.68 2.91 -3.66
N ALA A 48 -2.91 3.16 -4.13
CA ALA A 48 -4.12 2.62 -3.51
C ALA A 48 -4.12 1.09 -3.51
N VAL A 49 -3.82 0.49 -4.66
CA VAL A 49 -3.74 -0.97 -4.83
C VAL A 49 -2.62 -1.57 -3.97
N MET A 50 -1.43 -0.94 -4.00
CA MET A 50 -0.30 -1.36 -3.18
C MET A 50 -0.61 -1.31 -1.69
N GLN A 51 -1.31 -0.26 -1.24
CA GLN A 51 -1.66 -0.05 0.16
C GLN A 51 -2.64 -1.12 0.66
N ALA A 52 -3.52 -1.63 -0.20
CA ALA A 52 -4.40 -2.74 0.15
C ALA A 52 -3.60 -4.00 0.50
N GLY A 53 -2.65 -4.40 -0.34
CA GLY A 53 -1.77 -5.55 -0.05
C GLY A 53 -0.90 -5.31 1.20
N TYR A 54 -0.34 -4.10 1.33
CA TYR A 54 0.55 -3.74 2.44
C TYR A 54 -0.15 -3.76 3.80
N MET A 55 -1.30 -3.10 3.93
CA MET A 55 -2.03 -3.01 5.20
C MET A 55 -2.69 -4.32 5.58
N GLY A 56 -3.24 -5.05 4.62
CA GLY A 56 -3.77 -6.38 4.87
C GLY A 56 -2.70 -7.32 5.44
N ALA A 57 -1.54 -7.42 4.79
CA ALA A 57 -0.43 -8.23 5.28
C ALA A 57 0.13 -7.74 6.64
N MET A 58 0.10 -6.43 6.89
CA MET A 58 0.54 -5.85 8.16
C MET A 58 -0.35 -6.29 9.33
N VAL A 59 -1.66 -6.27 9.15
CA VAL A 59 -2.62 -6.67 10.19
C VAL A 59 -2.57 -8.18 10.41
N MET A 60 -2.37 -8.97 9.37
CA MET A 60 -2.31 -10.43 9.48
C MET A 60 -1.03 -10.95 10.18
N ALA A 61 0.10 -10.28 10.04
CA ALA A 61 1.37 -10.75 10.55
C ALA A 61 1.38 -11.02 12.08
N PRO A 62 0.84 -10.14 12.95
CA PRO A 62 0.74 -10.41 14.38
C PRO A 62 -0.15 -11.63 14.69
N PHE A 63 -1.28 -11.78 14.00
CA PHE A 63 -2.17 -12.93 14.18
C PHE A 63 -1.48 -14.24 13.81
N LEU A 64 -0.74 -14.23 12.71
CA LEU A 64 0.06 -15.36 12.26
C LEU A 64 1.12 -15.74 13.27
N LEU A 65 1.89 -14.78 13.79
CA LEU A 65 2.92 -15.02 14.81
C LEU A 65 2.32 -15.57 16.12
N ALA A 66 1.15 -15.09 16.52
CA ALA A 66 0.44 -15.61 17.68
C ALA A 66 -0.09 -17.03 17.45
N ARG A 67 -0.68 -17.29 16.28
CA ARG A 67 -1.37 -18.56 15.98
C ARG A 67 -0.43 -19.70 15.61
N LEU A 68 0.57 -19.46 14.74
CA LEU A 68 1.48 -20.50 14.28
C LEU A 68 2.63 -20.77 15.24
N TRP A 69 3.16 -19.74 15.92
CA TRP A 69 4.31 -19.88 16.80
C TRP A 69 3.99 -19.69 18.30
N GLY A 70 2.76 -19.31 18.64
CA GLY A 70 2.34 -19.15 20.03
C GLY A 70 3.05 -18.01 20.78
N PHE A 71 3.59 -16.99 20.06
CA PHE A 71 4.32 -15.91 20.69
C PHE A 71 3.41 -14.97 21.47
N ARG A 72 3.92 -14.47 22.59
CA ARG A 72 3.28 -13.42 23.39
C ARG A 72 3.35 -12.07 22.67
N PRO A 73 2.40 -11.14 22.91
CA PRO A 73 2.32 -9.85 22.22
C PRO A 73 3.64 -9.05 22.27
N THR A 74 4.38 -9.08 23.39
CA THR A 74 5.67 -8.40 23.53
C THR A 74 6.71 -8.93 22.53
N ILE A 75 6.80 -10.25 22.37
CA ILE A 75 7.72 -10.89 21.41
C ILE A 75 7.31 -10.56 19.99
N ILE A 76 6.00 -10.61 19.70
CA ILE A 76 5.46 -10.23 18.38
C ILE A 76 5.86 -8.79 18.03
N GLY A 77 5.72 -7.85 18.97
CA GLY A 77 6.15 -6.46 18.78
C GLY A 77 7.63 -6.35 18.41
N LEU A 78 8.51 -7.08 19.09
CA LEU A 78 9.95 -7.11 18.80
C LEU A 78 10.25 -7.73 17.42
N LEU A 79 9.59 -8.83 17.09
CA LEU A 79 9.75 -9.50 15.78
C LEU A 79 9.26 -8.64 14.61
N MET A 80 8.34 -7.72 14.85
CA MET A 80 7.82 -6.81 13.83
C MET A 80 8.68 -5.55 13.61
N LEU A 81 9.65 -5.25 14.50
CA LEU A 81 10.53 -4.07 14.38
C LEU A 81 11.37 -4.00 13.08
N PRO A 82 11.87 -5.10 12.51
CA PRO A 82 12.63 -5.01 11.25
C PRO A 82 11.88 -4.34 10.12
N ARG A 83 10.56 -4.52 10.05
CA ARG A 83 9.72 -3.98 8.97
C ARG A 83 9.69 -2.44 8.93
N PRO A 84 9.35 -1.69 9.99
CA PRO A 84 9.40 -0.22 9.97
C PRO A 84 10.83 0.32 9.82
N LEU A 85 11.84 -0.38 10.33
CA LEU A 85 13.24 0.02 10.15
C LEU A 85 13.65 -0.04 8.68
N THR A 86 13.40 -1.15 8.01
CA THR A 86 13.69 -1.31 6.58
C THR A 86 12.86 -0.37 5.72
N PHE A 87 11.59 -0.11 6.10
CA PHE A 87 10.75 0.91 5.45
C PHE A 87 11.42 2.29 5.50
N ALA A 88 11.86 2.75 6.68
CA ALA A 88 12.46 4.07 6.83
C ALA A 88 13.78 4.20 6.04
N LEU A 89 14.63 3.17 6.09
CA LEU A 89 15.88 3.14 5.34
C LEU A 89 15.63 3.14 3.82
N ALA A 90 14.72 2.31 3.35
CA ALA A 90 14.39 2.19 1.94
C ALA A 90 13.65 3.43 1.40
N ALA A 91 12.85 4.11 2.21
CA ALA A 91 12.22 5.37 1.82
C ALA A 91 13.26 6.45 1.53
N ARG A 92 14.33 6.51 2.33
CA ARG A 92 15.45 7.41 2.08
C ARG A 92 16.20 7.05 0.79
N LEU A 93 16.44 5.77 0.54
CA LEU A 93 17.07 5.29 -0.70
C LEU A 93 16.19 5.56 -1.93
N GLY A 94 14.88 5.34 -1.82
CA GLY A 94 13.92 5.63 -2.88
C GLY A 94 13.94 7.12 -3.26
N GLY A 95 13.94 8.01 -2.26
CA GLY A 95 14.05 9.46 -2.49
C GLY A 95 15.35 9.87 -3.18
N HIS A 96 16.47 9.21 -2.86
CA HIS A 96 17.76 9.46 -3.52
C HIS A 96 17.78 8.90 -4.96
N HIS A 97 17.16 7.77 -5.21
CA HIS A 97 17.16 7.13 -6.53
C HIS A 97 16.14 7.71 -7.50
N ASP A 98 15.07 8.35 -7.00
CA ASP A 98 14.01 8.87 -7.83
C ASP A 98 14.48 9.90 -8.87
N PRO A 99 15.25 10.95 -8.51
CA PRO A 99 15.78 11.88 -9.50
C PRO A 99 16.82 11.25 -10.44
N LEU A 100 17.48 10.16 -10.03
CA LEU A 100 18.52 9.49 -10.82
C LEU A 100 17.98 8.47 -11.82
N ARG A 101 16.92 7.76 -11.45
CA ARG A 101 16.40 6.60 -12.19
C ARG A 101 15.01 6.82 -12.78
N GLY A 102 14.32 7.87 -12.36
CA GLY A 102 12.93 8.18 -12.72
C GLY A 102 11.93 7.49 -11.81
N ALA A 103 10.82 8.18 -11.55
CA ALA A 103 9.75 7.75 -10.64
C ALA A 103 9.16 6.39 -11.05
N LYS A 104 8.99 6.14 -12.33
CA LYS A 104 8.50 4.88 -12.88
C LYS A 104 9.34 3.69 -12.43
N LYS A 105 10.67 3.73 -12.64
CA LYS A 105 11.57 2.62 -12.32
C LYS A 105 11.61 2.37 -10.83
N VAL A 106 11.66 3.43 -10.01
CA VAL A 106 11.66 3.33 -8.55
C VAL A 106 10.35 2.72 -8.04
N ALA A 107 9.20 3.18 -8.54
CA ALA A 107 7.90 2.65 -8.17
C ALA A 107 7.76 1.17 -8.54
N VAL A 108 8.02 0.80 -9.80
CA VAL A 108 7.90 -0.58 -10.28
C VAL A 108 8.85 -1.51 -9.51
N THR A 109 10.12 -1.11 -9.33
CA THR A 109 11.11 -1.93 -8.59
C THR A 109 10.65 -2.18 -7.16
N GLY A 110 10.20 -1.15 -6.44
CA GLY A 110 9.74 -1.30 -5.06
C GLY A 110 8.50 -2.19 -4.95
N MET A 111 7.55 -2.10 -5.90
CA MET A 111 6.36 -2.96 -5.93
C MET A 111 6.71 -4.42 -6.22
N LEU A 112 7.66 -4.68 -7.10
CA LEU A 112 8.15 -6.04 -7.37
C LEU A 112 8.92 -6.61 -6.18
N VAL A 113 9.74 -5.80 -5.50
CA VAL A 113 10.41 -6.18 -4.24
C VAL A 113 9.36 -6.54 -3.17
N PHE A 114 8.30 -5.75 -3.04
CA PHE A 114 7.22 -6.07 -2.11
C PHE A 114 6.49 -7.36 -2.52
N ALA A 115 6.19 -7.58 -3.79
CA ALA A 115 5.56 -8.81 -4.27
C ALA A 115 6.41 -10.04 -3.93
N GLY A 116 7.72 -10.00 -4.22
CA GLY A 116 8.66 -11.05 -3.85
C GLY A 116 8.74 -11.29 -2.33
N ALA A 117 8.71 -10.21 -1.56
CA ALA A 117 8.68 -10.26 -0.10
C ALA A 117 7.44 -10.97 0.45
N MET A 118 6.28 -10.77 -0.17
CA MET A 118 5.05 -11.48 0.20
C MET A 118 5.17 -12.97 -0.08
N VAL A 119 5.74 -13.36 -1.21
CA VAL A 119 5.99 -14.78 -1.52
C VAL A 119 6.92 -15.41 -0.47
N ILE A 120 8.02 -14.73 -0.13
CA ILE A 120 8.98 -15.20 0.88
C ILE A 120 8.30 -15.35 2.24
N ALA A 121 7.52 -14.34 2.68
CA ALA A 121 6.78 -14.40 3.94
C ALA A 121 5.74 -15.52 3.94
N GLY A 122 5.03 -15.72 2.83
CA GLY A 122 4.06 -16.80 2.69
C GLY A 122 4.70 -18.20 2.80
N ILE A 123 5.84 -18.42 2.15
CA ILE A 123 6.61 -19.66 2.27
C ILE A 123 7.09 -19.86 3.71
N GLY A 124 7.60 -18.79 4.36
CA GLY A 124 8.02 -18.84 5.76
C GLY A 124 6.87 -19.23 6.70
N ALA A 125 5.66 -18.73 6.45
CA ALA A 125 4.47 -19.10 7.18
C ALA A 125 4.08 -20.55 6.98
N GLN A 126 4.05 -21.03 5.73
CA GLN A 126 3.68 -22.40 5.37
C GLN A 126 4.64 -23.44 5.97
N GLN A 127 5.95 -23.17 5.89
CA GLN A 127 6.98 -24.10 6.37
C GLN A 127 7.31 -23.93 7.86
N HIS A 128 6.62 -23.00 8.56
CA HIS A 128 6.90 -22.64 9.95
C HIS A 128 8.36 -22.15 10.17
N TRP A 129 8.97 -21.54 9.14
CA TRP A 129 10.31 -20.98 9.19
C TRP A 129 10.27 -19.51 9.61
N LEU A 130 10.39 -19.25 10.90
CA LEU A 130 10.28 -17.92 11.48
C LEU A 130 11.23 -16.89 10.83
N PHE A 131 12.50 -17.26 10.62
CA PHE A 131 13.48 -16.37 10.00
C PHE A 131 13.11 -15.97 8.59
N VAL A 132 12.57 -16.92 7.79
CA VAL A 132 12.13 -16.64 6.42
C VAL A 132 10.92 -15.71 6.44
N PHE A 133 9.97 -15.91 7.34
CA PHE A 133 8.82 -15.04 7.52
C PHE A 133 9.24 -13.62 7.89
N ILE A 134 10.10 -13.46 8.90
CA ILE A 134 10.58 -12.13 9.36
C ILE A 134 11.40 -11.44 8.28
N SER A 135 12.24 -12.18 7.53
CA SER A 135 12.99 -11.63 6.40
C SER A 135 12.06 -11.13 5.29
N GLY A 136 11.01 -11.88 4.97
CA GLY A 136 9.97 -11.46 4.04
C GLY A 136 9.25 -10.20 4.54
N ALA A 137 8.87 -10.15 5.82
CA ALA A 137 8.24 -8.97 6.41
C ALA A 137 9.15 -7.73 6.37
N ALA A 138 10.44 -7.88 6.67
CA ALA A 138 11.43 -6.82 6.56
C ALA A 138 11.59 -6.33 5.11
N LEU A 139 11.70 -7.26 4.16
CA LEU A 139 11.80 -6.92 2.73
C LEU A 139 10.53 -6.23 2.22
N ALA A 140 9.36 -6.60 2.72
CA ALA A 140 8.11 -5.92 2.43
C ALA A 140 8.11 -4.46 2.93
N GLY A 141 8.69 -4.23 4.11
CA GLY A 141 8.97 -2.88 4.60
C GLY A 141 9.85 -2.10 3.62
N ALA A 142 10.95 -2.70 3.18
CA ALA A 142 11.88 -2.08 2.23
C ALA A 142 11.19 -1.74 0.89
N GLY A 143 10.45 -2.69 0.29
CA GLY A 143 9.71 -2.46 -0.95
C GLY A 143 8.74 -1.30 -0.84
N SER A 144 7.91 -1.28 0.20
CA SER A 144 6.90 -0.23 0.42
C SER A 144 7.52 1.14 0.75
N GLY A 145 8.62 1.18 1.50
CA GLY A 145 9.36 2.41 1.77
C GLY A 145 9.96 3.01 0.51
N TYR A 146 10.58 2.16 -0.32
CA TYR A 146 11.25 2.58 -1.55
C TYR A 146 10.31 3.28 -2.54
N ILE A 147 9.06 2.85 -2.62
CA ILE A 147 8.03 3.40 -3.51
C ILE A 147 7.57 4.80 -3.07
N ARG A 148 7.54 5.05 -1.76
CA ARG A 148 6.83 6.20 -1.20
C ARG A 148 7.29 7.54 -1.77
N ALA A 149 8.60 7.75 -1.88
CA ALA A 149 9.15 9.00 -2.41
C ALA A 149 8.79 9.19 -3.89
N ALA A 150 8.95 8.13 -4.70
CA ALA A 150 8.67 8.19 -6.13
C ALA A 150 7.20 8.51 -6.45
N VAL A 151 6.27 7.87 -5.73
CA VAL A 151 4.83 8.15 -5.90
C VAL A 151 4.50 9.58 -5.47
N THR A 152 5.00 10.02 -4.32
CA THR A 152 4.77 11.39 -3.84
C THR A 152 5.32 12.41 -4.84
N ASN A 153 6.55 12.23 -5.31
CA ASN A 153 7.17 13.12 -6.26
C ASN A 153 6.42 13.15 -7.61
N ALA A 154 6.04 11.99 -8.16
CA ALA A 154 5.27 11.93 -9.40
C ALA A 154 3.94 12.67 -9.33
N VAL A 155 3.23 12.58 -8.19
CA VAL A 155 1.94 13.24 -7.99
C VAL A 155 2.12 14.74 -7.77
N THR A 156 3.09 15.17 -6.94
CA THR A 156 3.32 16.58 -6.65
C THR A 156 3.84 17.34 -7.87
N THR A 157 4.70 16.73 -8.68
CA THR A 157 5.17 17.34 -9.93
C THR A 157 4.12 17.38 -11.05
N ALA A 158 3.04 16.59 -10.93
CA ALA A 158 1.92 16.62 -11.87
C ALA A 158 0.94 17.79 -11.63
N VAL A 159 1.06 18.49 -10.49
CA VAL A 159 0.24 19.66 -10.12
C VAL A 159 1.11 20.91 -9.99
N GLY A 160 0.50 22.07 -9.91
CA GLY A 160 1.23 23.33 -9.64
C GLY A 160 1.53 23.50 -8.14
N ASP A 161 2.44 24.41 -7.81
CA ASP A 161 2.87 24.64 -6.42
C ASP A 161 1.72 25.03 -5.48
N GLN A 162 0.69 25.70 -5.99
CA GLN A 162 -0.51 26.08 -5.25
C GLN A 162 -1.43 24.88 -4.94
N ASP A 163 -1.27 23.73 -5.62
CA ASP A 163 -2.11 22.54 -5.50
C ASP A 163 -1.42 21.39 -4.75
N LEU A 164 -0.24 21.62 -4.17
CA LEU A 164 0.51 20.59 -3.41
C LEU A 164 -0.28 20.03 -2.22
N GLY A 165 -1.12 20.87 -1.59
CA GLY A 165 -2.03 20.44 -0.53
C GLY A 165 -3.06 19.43 -1.03
N ILE A 166 -3.63 19.66 -2.21
CA ILE A 166 -4.58 18.76 -2.88
C ILE A 166 -3.89 17.44 -3.22
N ALA A 167 -2.68 17.49 -3.78
CA ALA A 167 -1.90 16.31 -4.11
C ALA A 167 -1.64 15.44 -2.87
N GLY A 168 -1.14 16.03 -1.78
CA GLY A 168 -0.87 15.34 -0.52
C GLY A 168 -2.14 14.76 0.12
N GLY A 169 -3.22 15.52 0.14
CA GLY A 169 -4.54 15.09 0.63
C GLY A 169 -5.06 13.88 -0.15
N THR A 170 -4.98 13.93 -1.49
CA THR A 170 -5.42 12.84 -2.36
C THR A 170 -4.59 11.57 -2.16
N ILE A 171 -3.26 11.67 -2.05
CA ILE A 171 -2.40 10.53 -1.75
C ILE A 171 -2.83 9.86 -0.43
N ASN A 172 -3.04 10.66 0.63
CA ASN A 172 -3.46 10.14 1.93
C ASN A 172 -4.85 9.49 1.87
N MET A 173 -5.80 10.12 1.19
CA MET A 173 -7.17 9.58 1.02
C MET A 173 -7.15 8.22 0.34
N VAL A 174 -6.46 8.07 -0.78
CA VAL A 174 -6.42 6.79 -1.51
C VAL A 174 -5.65 5.72 -0.75
N GLN A 175 -4.62 6.09 0.03
CA GLN A 175 -3.93 5.17 0.92
C GLN A 175 -4.88 4.61 2.00
N GLN A 176 -5.71 5.46 2.60
CA GLN A 176 -6.68 5.02 3.61
C GLN A 176 -7.78 4.14 3.02
N VAL A 177 -8.29 4.49 1.84
CA VAL A 177 -9.26 3.65 1.11
C VAL A 177 -8.64 2.28 0.77
N GLY A 178 -7.44 2.28 0.19
CA GLY A 178 -6.71 1.05 -0.11
C GLY A 178 -6.46 0.21 1.14
N ALA A 179 -6.00 0.83 2.24
CA ALA A 179 -5.79 0.17 3.52
C ALA A 179 -7.07 -0.49 4.06
N ALA A 180 -8.17 0.25 4.09
CA ALA A 180 -9.46 -0.25 4.56
C ALA A 180 -9.94 -1.45 3.74
N LEU A 181 -9.87 -1.37 2.42
CA LEU A 181 -10.23 -2.47 1.52
C LEU A 181 -9.32 -3.69 1.75
N GLY A 182 -8.01 -3.49 1.84
CA GLY A 182 -7.05 -4.57 2.05
C GLY A 182 -7.24 -5.28 3.37
N ILE A 183 -7.40 -4.54 4.45
CA ILE A 183 -7.67 -5.10 5.78
C ILE A 183 -9.00 -5.89 5.76
N THR A 184 -10.07 -5.29 5.22
CA THR A 184 -11.39 -5.92 5.19
C THR A 184 -11.38 -7.21 4.39
N VAL A 185 -10.84 -7.19 3.17
CA VAL A 185 -10.80 -8.36 2.29
C VAL A 185 -9.93 -9.47 2.89
N LEU A 186 -8.70 -9.15 3.32
CA LEU A 186 -7.81 -10.16 3.86
C LEU A 186 -8.29 -10.71 5.22
N THR A 187 -8.89 -9.88 6.06
CA THR A 187 -9.47 -10.33 7.33
C THR A 187 -10.69 -11.23 7.09
N ALA A 188 -11.54 -10.87 6.12
CA ALA A 188 -12.68 -11.71 5.73
C ALA A 188 -12.25 -13.06 5.16
N LEU A 189 -11.20 -13.06 4.32
CA LEU A 189 -10.62 -14.28 3.77
C LEU A 189 -9.88 -15.13 4.82
N MET A 190 -9.33 -14.50 5.84
CA MET A 190 -8.64 -15.22 6.92
C MET A 190 -9.60 -16.15 7.68
N GLY A 191 -10.83 -15.67 8.01
CA GLY A 191 -11.84 -16.47 8.70
C GLY A 191 -11.28 -17.18 9.94
N ASP A 192 -11.74 -18.42 10.16
CA ASP A 192 -11.28 -19.28 11.26
C ASP A 192 -10.09 -20.20 10.87
N HIS A 193 -9.60 -20.09 9.65
CA HIS A 193 -8.48 -20.91 9.16
C HIS A 193 -7.17 -20.51 9.84
N VAL A 194 -6.41 -21.49 10.30
CA VAL A 194 -5.21 -21.30 11.16
C VAL A 194 -3.99 -22.02 10.60
N ASP A 195 -4.07 -22.59 9.40
CA ASP A 195 -2.97 -23.35 8.82
C ASP A 195 -2.00 -22.48 8.02
N GLY A 196 -0.73 -22.89 7.97
CA GLY A 196 0.32 -22.18 7.24
C GLY A 196 0.05 -22.11 5.73
N THR A 197 -0.62 -23.11 5.16
CA THR A 197 -0.98 -23.15 3.74
C THR A 197 -1.98 -22.05 3.38
N TRP A 198 -2.98 -21.82 4.23
CA TRP A 198 -3.92 -20.74 4.03
C TRP A 198 -3.25 -19.36 4.09
N PHE A 199 -2.33 -19.18 5.02
CA PHE A 199 -1.54 -17.96 5.10
C PHE A 199 -0.65 -17.76 3.86
N LEU A 200 -0.11 -18.84 3.27
CA LEU A 200 0.58 -18.73 1.99
C LEU A 200 -0.35 -18.17 0.90
N PHE A 201 -1.58 -18.70 0.75
CA PHE A 201 -2.53 -18.19 -0.25
C PHE A 201 -2.86 -16.71 -0.05
N LEU A 202 -3.03 -16.27 1.19
CA LEU A 202 -3.29 -14.86 1.50
C LEU A 202 -2.09 -13.96 1.14
N HIS A 203 -0.87 -14.42 1.39
CA HIS A 203 0.34 -13.70 0.99
C HIS A 203 0.54 -13.69 -0.53
N LEU A 204 0.20 -14.78 -1.23
CA LEU A 204 0.19 -14.82 -2.70
C LEU A 204 -0.86 -13.86 -3.27
N GLY A 205 -2.02 -13.73 -2.64
CA GLY A 205 -3.01 -12.72 -2.98
C GLY A 205 -2.46 -11.29 -2.85
N ALA A 206 -1.76 -10.99 -1.74
CA ALA A 206 -1.09 -9.70 -1.55
C ALA A 206 0.03 -9.46 -2.57
N ALA A 207 0.78 -10.50 -2.95
CA ALA A 207 1.78 -10.43 -4.01
C ALA A 207 1.15 -10.14 -5.38
N ALA A 208 0.04 -10.80 -5.72
CA ALA A 208 -0.70 -10.54 -6.96
C ALA A 208 -1.21 -9.09 -7.03
N VAL A 209 -1.75 -8.57 -5.92
CA VAL A 209 -2.17 -7.17 -5.80
C VAL A 209 -0.98 -6.23 -6.03
N ALA A 210 0.20 -6.53 -5.50
CA ALA A 210 1.40 -5.72 -5.73
C ALA A 210 1.89 -5.78 -7.19
N ILE A 211 1.73 -6.91 -7.86
CA ILE A 211 2.04 -7.02 -9.30
C ILE A 211 1.07 -6.15 -10.12
N VAL A 212 -0.22 -6.14 -9.79
CA VAL A 212 -1.20 -5.24 -10.43
C VAL A 212 -0.81 -3.78 -10.20
N ALA A 213 -0.40 -3.41 -8.98
CA ALA A 213 0.11 -2.08 -8.68
C ALA A 213 1.35 -1.74 -9.52
N ALA A 214 2.29 -2.68 -9.68
CA ALA A 214 3.47 -2.50 -10.52
C ALA A 214 3.11 -2.29 -12.00
N LEU A 215 2.12 -3.02 -12.53
CA LEU A 215 1.62 -2.84 -13.89
C LEU A 215 1.01 -1.44 -14.08
N LEU A 216 0.23 -0.95 -13.11
CA LEU A 216 -0.27 0.43 -13.13
C LEU A 216 0.88 1.44 -13.11
N ALA A 217 1.90 1.22 -12.28
CA ALA A 217 3.07 2.10 -12.18
C ALA A 217 3.90 2.15 -13.48
N THR A 218 3.82 1.13 -14.36
CA THR A 218 4.47 1.19 -15.68
C THR A 218 3.92 2.29 -16.59
N ARG A 219 2.73 2.81 -16.29
CA ARG A 219 2.10 3.92 -17.02
C ARG A 219 2.53 5.31 -16.53
N ILE A 220 3.33 5.38 -15.46
CA ILE A 220 3.97 6.62 -15.02
C ILE A 220 4.93 7.08 -16.13
N VAL A 221 4.88 8.37 -16.47
CA VAL A 221 5.77 8.98 -17.45
C VAL A 221 6.87 9.71 -16.70
N ASP A 222 8.12 9.29 -16.90
CA ASP A 222 9.26 10.00 -16.30
C ASP A 222 9.33 11.41 -16.88
N GLN A 223 9.35 12.42 -16.03
CA GLN A 223 9.58 13.79 -16.46
C GLN A 223 11.08 14.04 -16.58
N PRO A 224 11.55 14.79 -17.60
CA PRO A 224 12.93 15.20 -17.65
C PRO A 224 13.26 16.00 -16.39
N THR A 225 14.31 15.59 -15.69
CA THR A 225 14.85 16.36 -14.56
C THR A 225 15.20 17.75 -15.06
N PRO A 226 14.70 18.82 -14.42
CA PRO A 226 15.22 20.15 -14.73
C PRO A 226 16.74 20.18 -14.46
N VAL A 227 17.50 20.54 -15.49
CA VAL A 227 18.95 20.71 -15.45
C VAL A 227 19.31 21.92 -14.62
#